data_fd6b9d57d11eb2869f2e6130f1f3d6be
#
_entry.id   fd6b9d57d11eb2869f2e6130f1f3d6be
#
_cell.length_a   1.000
_cell.length_b   1.000
_cell.length_c   1.000
_cell.angle_alpha   90.00
_cell.angle_beta   90.00
_cell.angle_gamma   90.00
#
_symmetry.space_group_name_H-M   'P 1'
#
loop_
_entity.id
_entity.type
_entity.pdbx_description
1 polymer ?
#
loop_
_entity_poly.entity_id
_entity_poly.type
_entity_poly.pdbx_seq_one_letter_code
_entity_poly.pdbx_strand_id
1 'polypeptide(L)'
;MNANELIESYVADVALKLPRTQRDDVAFELRALLHEELQAKADAAGRSADAAMTMALLEAFGHPKDVAARYRPTLTIIDPADGHA
;
A
#
# COMPACT_ATOMS: atom_id res chain seq x y z
N MET A 1 -2.12 -18.82 2.96
CA MET A 1 -2.93 -17.59 2.90
C MET A 1 -3.46 -17.40 1.51
N ASN A 2 -4.70 -16.96 1.39
CA ASN A 2 -5.24 -16.65 0.08
C ASN A 2 -4.90 -15.19 -0.28
N ALA A 3 -5.22 -14.80 -1.53
CA ALA A 3 -4.88 -13.48 -2.03
C ALA A 3 -5.42 -12.36 -1.15
N ASN A 4 -6.66 -12.50 -0.69
CA ASN A 4 -7.29 -11.48 0.12
C ASN A 4 -6.59 -11.33 1.47
N GLU A 5 -6.22 -12.44 2.09
CA GLU A 5 -5.52 -12.41 3.37
C GLU A 5 -4.14 -11.79 3.24
N LEU A 6 -3.46 -12.04 2.14
CA LEU A 6 -2.15 -11.44 1.89
C LEU A 6 -2.26 -9.93 1.78
N ILE A 7 -3.27 -9.45 1.05
CA ILE A 7 -3.51 -8.01 0.93
C ILE A 7 -3.84 -7.41 2.29
N GLU A 8 -4.72 -8.04 3.06
CA GLU A 8 -5.10 -7.51 4.36
C GLU A 8 -3.92 -7.44 5.32
N SER A 9 -3.08 -8.46 5.31
CA SER A 9 -1.88 -8.50 6.15
C SER A 9 -0.91 -7.37 5.77
N TYR A 10 -0.72 -7.17 4.47
CA TYR A 10 0.17 -6.12 3.97
C TYR A 10 -0.36 -4.74 4.35
N VAL A 11 -1.65 -4.52 4.15
CA VAL A 11 -2.30 -3.24 4.50
C VAL A 11 -2.16 -2.97 6.00
N ALA A 12 -2.36 -3.99 6.83
CA ALA A 12 -2.22 -3.85 8.27
C ALA A 12 -0.79 -3.46 8.64
N ASP A 13 0.20 -4.08 8.00
CA ASP A 13 1.60 -3.76 8.26
C ASP A 13 1.92 -2.30 7.90
N VAL A 14 1.42 -1.83 6.76
CA VAL A 14 1.61 -0.44 6.36
C VAL A 14 0.94 0.50 7.37
N ALA A 15 -0.29 0.19 7.74
CA ALA A 15 -1.06 1.02 8.66
C ALA A 15 -0.37 1.18 10.01
N LEU A 16 0.24 0.10 10.52
CA LEU A 16 0.94 0.14 11.80
C LEU A 16 2.13 1.11 11.79
N LYS A 17 2.66 1.42 10.63
CA LYS A 17 3.80 2.32 10.48
C LYS A 17 3.38 3.77 10.28
N LEU A 18 2.08 4.03 10.28
CA LEU A 18 1.54 5.37 10.06
C LEU A 18 1.00 5.95 11.35
N PRO A 19 0.89 7.29 11.44
CA PRO A 19 0.21 7.93 12.57
C PRO A 19 -1.21 7.39 12.69
N ARG A 20 -1.66 7.27 13.92
CA ARG A 20 -2.98 6.71 14.20
C ARG A 20 -4.10 7.39 13.43
N THR A 21 -4.02 8.71 13.30
CA THR A 21 -5.05 9.48 12.65
C THR A 21 -5.18 9.20 11.16
N GLN A 22 -4.16 8.59 10.56
CA GLN A 22 -4.16 8.32 9.12
C GLN A 22 -4.38 6.85 8.78
N ARG A 23 -4.33 5.99 9.79
CA ARG A 23 -4.35 4.54 9.55
C ARG A 23 -5.56 4.08 8.76
N ASP A 24 -6.74 4.52 9.18
CA ASP A 24 -7.97 4.05 8.55
C ASP A 24 -8.09 4.54 7.12
N ASP A 25 -7.80 5.81 6.88
CA ASP A 25 -7.89 6.37 5.53
C ASP A 25 -6.91 5.71 4.58
N VAL A 26 -5.66 5.59 5.01
CA VAL A 26 -4.63 4.99 4.16
C VAL A 26 -4.91 3.51 3.95
N ALA A 27 -5.34 2.81 5.00
CA ALA A 27 -5.67 1.39 4.87
C ALA A 27 -6.78 1.18 3.85
N PHE A 28 -7.81 2.03 3.89
CA PHE A 28 -8.92 1.95 2.96
C PHE A 28 -8.45 2.17 1.51
N GLU A 29 -7.68 3.23 1.29
CA GLU A 29 -7.18 3.57 -0.04
C GLU A 29 -6.23 2.52 -0.58
N LEU A 30 -5.31 2.07 0.26
CA LEU A 30 -4.31 1.09 -0.15
C LEU A 30 -4.96 -0.25 -0.47
N ARG A 31 -5.93 -0.66 0.35
CA ARG A 31 -6.67 -1.90 0.10
C ARG A 31 -7.37 -1.84 -1.25
N ALA A 32 -8.07 -0.75 -1.52
CA ALA A 32 -8.78 -0.57 -2.77
C ALA A 32 -7.81 -0.60 -3.95
N LEU A 33 -6.68 0.09 -3.83
CA LEU A 33 -5.69 0.15 -4.89
C LEU A 33 -5.09 -1.24 -5.15
N LEU A 34 -4.75 -1.98 -4.10
CA LEU A 34 -4.16 -3.31 -4.26
C LEU A 34 -5.13 -4.28 -4.92
N HIS A 35 -6.40 -4.23 -4.53
CA HIS A 35 -7.41 -5.08 -5.16
C HIS A 35 -7.59 -4.73 -6.63
N GLU A 36 -7.59 -3.45 -6.95
CA GLU A 36 -7.72 -2.99 -8.32
C GLU A 36 -6.53 -3.45 -9.17
N GLU A 37 -5.32 -3.28 -8.66
CA GLU A 37 -4.11 -3.70 -9.35
C GLU A 37 -4.06 -5.21 -9.54
N LEU A 38 -4.49 -5.95 -8.51
CA LEU A 38 -4.51 -7.39 -8.57
C LEU A 38 -5.51 -7.87 -9.63
N GLN A 39 -6.68 -7.24 -9.69
CA GLN A 39 -7.68 -7.58 -10.68
C GLN A 39 -7.17 -7.32 -12.09
N ALA A 40 -6.47 -6.20 -12.29
CA ALA A 40 -5.89 -5.86 -13.58
C ALA A 40 -4.87 -6.91 -14.01
N LYS A 41 -4.05 -7.38 -13.08
CA LYS A 41 -3.06 -8.42 -13.37
C LYS A 41 -3.72 -9.75 -13.69
N ALA A 42 -4.77 -10.09 -12.97
CA ALA A 42 -5.52 -11.31 -13.20
C ALA A 42 -6.16 -11.29 -14.57
N ASP A 43 -6.75 -10.17 -14.94
CA ASP A 43 -7.38 -9.99 -16.26
C ASP A 43 -6.34 -10.11 -17.37
N ALA A 44 -5.19 -9.50 -17.19
CA ALA A 44 -4.10 -9.58 -18.18
C ALA A 44 -3.57 -10.98 -18.34
N ALA A 45 -3.55 -11.74 -17.24
CA ALA A 45 -3.07 -13.14 -17.26
C ALA A 45 -4.15 -14.11 -17.74
N GLY A 46 -5.40 -13.66 -17.81
CA GLY A 46 -6.52 -14.51 -18.22
C GLY A 46 -6.87 -15.56 -17.19
N ARG A 47 -6.63 -15.30 -15.92
CA ARG A 47 -6.95 -16.23 -14.85
C ARG A 47 -7.27 -15.50 -13.56
N SER A 48 -7.85 -16.24 -12.61
CA SER A 48 -8.18 -15.67 -11.32
C SER A 48 -6.93 -15.32 -10.53
N ALA A 49 -7.05 -14.28 -9.72
CA ALA A 49 -5.97 -13.88 -8.83
C ALA A 49 -5.70 -14.98 -7.80
N ASP A 50 -4.42 -15.23 -7.53
CA ASP A 50 -4.03 -16.23 -6.55
C ASP A 50 -2.94 -15.66 -5.64
N ALA A 51 -2.49 -16.47 -4.68
CA ALA A 51 -1.49 -16.05 -3.71
C ALA A 51 -0.17 -15.66 -4.38
N ALA A 52 0.26 -16.44 -5.36
CA ALA A 52 1.53 -16.18 -6.05
C ALA A 52 1.48 -14.84 -6.79
N MET A 53 0.39 -14.58 -7.48
CA MET A 53 0.18 -13.31 -8.19
C MET A 53 0.16 -12.15 -7.20
N THR A 54 -0.51 -12.34 -6.08
CA THR A 54 -0.61 -11.32 -5.03
C THR A 54 0.77 -11.03 -4.43
N MET A 55 1.55 -12.05 -4.13
CA MET A 55 2.88 -11.85 -3.58
C MET A 55 3.78 -11.08 -4.55
N ALA A 56 3.70 -11.39 -5.83
CA ALA A 56 4.46 -10.66 -6.84
C ALA A 56 4.05 -9.19 -6.87
N LEU A 57 2.75 -8.92 -6.74
CA LEU A 57 2.25 -7.54 -6.70
C LEU A 57 2.77 -6.81 -5.48
N LEU A 58 2.71 -7.43 -4.31
CA LEU A 58 3.15 -6.81 -3.07
C LEU A 58 4.66 -6.54 -3.10
N GLU A 59 5.43 -7.44 -3.70
CA GLU A 59 6.85 -7.22 -3.87
C GLU A 59 7.13 -6.03 -4.77
N ALA A 60 6.35 -5.89 -5.83
CA ALA A 60 6.48 -4.75 -6.73
C ALA A 60 6.11 -3.43 -6.07
N PHE A 61 5.16 -3.47 -5.14
CA PHE A 61 4.80 -2.28 -4.36
C PHE A 61 5.94 -1.87 -3.43
N GLY A 62 6.66 -2.83 -2.87
CA GLY A 62 7.77 -2.59 -1.97
C GLY A 62 7.46 -2.97 -0.54
N HIS A 63 8.42 -2.76 0.33
CA HIS A 63 8.29 -3.05 1.74
C HIS A 63 7.20 -2.16 2.37
N PRO A 64 6.43 -2.70 3.34
CA PRO A 64 5.43 -1.88 4.05
C PRO A 64 6.00 -0.58 4.60
N LYS A 65 7.22 -0.61 5.10
CA LYS A 65 7.89 0.57 5.63
C LYS A 65 8.07 1.64 4.54
N ASP A 66 8.45 1.23 3.35
CA ASP A 66 8.66 2.17 2.23
C ASP A 66 7.34 2.73 1.72
N VAL A 67 6.32 1.89 1.67
CA VAL A 67 5.00 2.34 1.26
C VAL A 67 4.43 3.30 2.28
N ALA A 68 4.58 3.01 3.57
CA ALA A 68 4.12 3.91 4.63
C ALA A 68 4.80 5.27 4.53
N ALA A 69 6.09 5.27 4.17
CA ALA A 69 6.83 6.52 4.02
C ALA A 69 6.25 7.42 2.93
N ARG A 70 5.68 6.83 1.88
CA ARG A 70 5.05 7.59 0.80
C ARG A 70 3.75 8.25 1.25
N TYR A 71 3.05 7.63 2.21
CA TYR A 71 1.76 8.14 2.69
C TYR A 71 1.90 9.07 3.86
N ARG A 72 3.06 9.11 4.49
CA ARG A 72 3.26 10.03 5.61
C ARG A 72 3.15 11.46 5.12
N PRO A 73 2.48 12.32 5.88
CA PRO A 73 2.53 13.73 5.54
C PRO A 73 3.98 14.19 5.67
N THR A 74 4.47 14.80 4.64
CA THR A 74 5.79 15.39 4.66
C THR A 74 5.67 16.66 5.41
N LEU A 75 6.00 16.57 6.60
CA LEU A 75 5.93 17.74 7.40
C LEU A 75 7.01 18.70 7.05
N THR A 76 7.54 18.19 6.68
CA THR A 76 8.36 18.87 6.38
C THR A 76 8.48 19.71 5.42
N ILE A 77 8.08 19.68 5.52
CA ILE A 77 8.17 20.18 4.83
C ILE A 77 8.21 21.28 4.82
N ILE A 78 8.51 21.41 5.13
CA ILE A 78 8.52 22.21 5.08
C ILE A 78 9.06 23.02 4.83
N ASP A 79 9.25 23.14 4.86
CA ASP A 79 9.74 23.90 4.51
C ASP A 79 10.07 24.65 4.37
N PRO A 80 10.23 24.95 4.54
CA PRO A 80 10.53 25.74 4.26
C PRO A 80 11.09 26.26 4.25
N ALA A 81 11.03 26.22 4.44
CA ALA A 81 11.42 26.61 4.24
C ALA A 81 11.79 26.75 3.94
N ASP A 82 11.58 26.60 4.01
CA ASP A 82 11.84 26.67 3.57
C ASP A 82 12.02 26.96 3.19
N GLY A 83 11.99 27.20 3.46
CA GLY A 83 12.14 27.46 3.09
C GLY A 83 12.23 27.94 2.77
N HIS A 84 12.32 28.24 2.97
CA HIS A 84 12.53 28.74 2.66
C HIS A 84 12.77 28.98 2.57
N ALA A 85 12.44 29.07 2.86
CA ALA A 85 12.69 29.44 2.69
C ALA A 85 12.99 29.59 2.56
#